data_9826fd37a06f2cde5d3999c0b2ff31f2
#
_entry.id   9826fd37a06f2cde5d3999c0b2ff31f2
#
_cell.length_a   1.000
_cell.length_b   1.000
_cell.length_c   1.000
_cell.angle_alpha   90.00
_cell.angle_beta   90.00
_cell.angle_gamma   90.00
#
_symmetry.space_group_name_H-M   'P 1'
#
loop_
_entity.id
_entity.type
_entity.pdbx_description
1 polymer ?
#
loop_
_entity_poly.entity_id
_entity_poly.type
_entity_poly.pdbx_seq_one_letter_code
_entity_poly.pdbx_strand_id
1 'polypeptide(L)'
;FIYKNNLYYADPKGRLYQKKSRQNGQLYFTNSGAARKDYNALLKMRVMQIVSSITNSGMSQSQKLYACWKYVVYGGFYYGGPDPNIYQSGWARSEALRMFRTGYGNCYGFSCIFAALAREIGYTPYMICGRVPGSRDGAADGFTRHCWVEINGLYYDPEAQYAGWMTGVYGYDYYPISHQIQRVVNFCKF
;
A
#
# COMPACT_ATOMS: atom_id res chain seq x y z
N PHE A 1 8.72 -2.05 -17.13
CA PHE A 1 7.71 -1.50 -18.05
C PHE A 1 6.58 -2.50 -18.31
N ILE A 2 5.44 -1.97 -18.77
CA ILE A 2 4.28 -2.78 -19.16
C ILE A 2 4.16 -2.76 -20.68
N TYR A 3 4.00 -3.94 -21.29
CA TYR A 3 3.77 -4.08 -22.72
C TYR A 3 2.74 -5.18 -22.98
N LYS A 4 1.73 -4.90 -23.83
CA LYS A 4 0.63 -5.82 -24.14
C LYS A 4 0.07 -6.51 -22.90
N ASN A 5 -0.21 -5.71 -21.86
CA ASN A 5 -0.75 -6.19 -20.57
C ASN A 5 0.12 -7.25 -19.86
N ASN A 6 1.45 -7.18 -20.03
CA ASN A 6 2.43 -7.99 -19.30
C ASN A 6 3.49 -7.08 -18.70
N LEU A 7 3.98 -7.44 -17.51
CA LEU A 7 5.08 -6.75 -16.84
C LEU A 7 6.42 -7.34 -17.29
N TYR A 8 7.36 -6.47 -17.67
CA TYR A 8 8.73 -6.82 -18.01
C TYR A 8 9.72 -6.01 -17.18
N TYR A 9 10.91 -6.55 -17.01
CA TYR A 9 12.04 -5.82 -16.45
C TYR A 9 13.26 -6.01 -17.34
N ALA A 10 13.96 -4.91 -17.63
CA ALA A 10 15.26 -4.94 -18.32
C ALA A 10 16.37 -4.51 -17.37
N ASP A 11 17.56 -5.06 -17.56
CA ASP A 11 18.77 -4.60 -16.88
C ASP A 11 19.23 -3.24 -17.48
N PRO A 12 20.26 -2.57 -16.88
CA PRO A 12 20.77 -1.31 -17.40
C PRO A 12 21.33 -1.38 -18.85
N LYS A 13 21.60 -2.58 -19.35
CA LYS A 13 22.03 -2.83 -20.73
C LYS A 13 20.87 -3.14 -21.67
N GLY A 14 19.61 -3.00 -21.21
CA GLY A 14 18.41 -3.22 -22.00
C GLY A 14 18.02 -4.71 -22.17
N ARG A 15 18.70 -5.67 -21.52
CA ARG A 15 18.41 -7.09 -21.65
C ARG A 15 17.25 -7.47 -20.73
N LEU A 16 16.24 -8.16 -21.27
CA LEU A 16 15.12 -8.64 -20.48
C LEU A 16 15.53 -9.65 -19.40
N TYR A 17 14.93 -9.54 -18.23
CA TYR A 17 15.02 -10.58 -17.21
C TYR A 17 14.25 -11.81 -17.69
N GLN A 18 14.90 -12.95 -17.64
CA GLN A 18 14.32 -14.26 -17.96
C GLN A 18 14.76 -15.27 -16.90
N LYS A 19 13.86 -16.17 -16.48
CA LYS A 19 14.11 -17.17 -15.41
C LYS A 19 14.70 -16.58 -14.13
N LYS A 20 14.32 -15.36 -13.77
CA LYS A 20 14.87 -14.61 -12.62
C LYS A 20 13.76 -14.00 -11.78
N SER A 21 14.05 -13.81 -10.49
CA SER A 21 13.16 -13.14 -9.55
C SER A 21 13.63 -11.72 -9.23
N ARG A 22 12.68 -10.86 -8.81
CA ARG A 22 12.92 -9.53 -8.28
C ARG A 22 12.03 -9.25 -7.07
N GLN A 23 12.30 -8.14 -6.36
CA GLN A 23 11.54 -7.70 -5.20
C GLN A 23 11.41 -8.81 -4.16
N ASN A 24 12.54 -9.35 -3.70
CA ASN A 24 12.60 -10.44 -2.71
C ASN A 24 11.80 -11.69 -3.12
N GLY A 25 11.85 -12.07 -4.41
CA GLY A 25 11.14 -13.21 -4.93
C GLY A 25 9.67 -12.98 -5.28
N GLN A 26 9.12 -11.80 -5.00
CA GLN A 26 7.72 -11.50 -5.27
C GLN A 26 7.35 -11.43 -6.75
N LEU A 27 8.31 -11.14 -7.62
CA LEU A 27 8.12 -11.13 -9.07
C LEU A 27 9.04 -12.20 -9.69
N TYR A 28 8.48 -13.09 -10.47
CA TYR A 28 9.23 -14.07 -11.26
C TYR A 28 9.00 -13.86 -12.75
N PHE A 29 10.09 -13.72 -13.50
CA PHE A 29 10.08 -13.52 -14.95
C PHE A 29 10.33 -14.85 -15.66
N THR A 30 9.41 -15.21 -16.55
CA THR A 30 9.41 -16.47 -17.31
C THR A 30 10.49 -16.48 -18.42
N ASN A 31 10.55 -17.54 -19.19
CA ASN A 31 11.44 -17.63 -20.36
C ASN A 31 11.18 -16.54 -21.42
N SER A 32 9.92 -16.11 -21.57
CA SER A 32 9.56 -15.02 -22.48
C SER A 32 9.93 -13.62 -21.95
N GLY A 33 10.43 -13.52 -20.72
CA GLY A 33 10.71 -12.25 -20.06
C GLY A 33 9.48 -11.58 -19.43
N ALA A 34 8.28 -12.14 -19.61
CA ALA A 34 7.08 -11.64 -18.93
C ALA A 34 7.06 -12.12 -17.47
N ALA A 35 6.63 -11.25 -16.56
CA ALA A 35 6.38 -11.66 -15.18
C ALA A 35 5.23 -12.67 -15.11
N ARG A 36 5.33 -13.65 -14.21
CA ARG A 36 4.20 -14.54 -13.90
C ARG A 36 3.03 -13.69 -13.41
N LYS A 37 1.84 -13.87 -13.97
CA LYS A 37 0.61 -13.13 -13.62
C LYS A 37 0.01 -13.64 -12.31
N ASP A 38 0.71 -13.43 -11.22
CA ASP A 38 0.18 -13.60 -9.87
C ASP A 38 -0.27 -12.25 -9.27
N TYR A 39 -0.76 -12.27 -8.02
CA TYR A 39 -1.23 -11.06 -7.37
C TYR A 39 -0.15 -9.98 -7.21
N ASN A 40 1.14 -10.37 -7.07
CA ASN A 40 2.24 -9.42 -6.94
C ASN A 40 2.50 -8.68 -8.26
N ALA A 41 2.51 -9.39 -9.38
CA ALA A 41 2.69 -8.79 -10.71
C ALA A 41 1.49 -7.90 -11.08
N LEU A 42 0.27 -8.33 -10.76
CA LEU A 42 -0.94 -7.55 -11.00
C LEU A 42 -0.97 -6.28 -10.14
N LEU A 43 -0.61 -6.38 -8.86
CA LEU A 43 -0.47 -5.21 -7.99
C LEU A 43 0.59 -4.25 -8.53
N LYS A 44 1.77 -4.75 -8.89
CA LYS A 44 2.87 -3.94 -9.45
C LYS A 44 2.42 -3.17 -10.68
N MET A 45 1.76 -3.85 -11.63
CA MET A 45 1.25 -3.20 -12.85
C MET A 45 0.23 -2.10 -12.52
N ARG A 46 -0.71 -2.38 -11.61
CA ARG A 46 -1.72 -1.39 -11.21
C ARG A 46 -1.09 -0.15 -10.55
N VAL A 47 -0.16 -0.37 -9.65
CA VAL A 47 0.55 0.70 -8.93
C VAL A 47 1.38 1.56 -9.90
N MET A 48 2.11 0.94 -10.84
CA MET A 48 2.85 1.66 -11.89
C MET A 48 1.93 2.55 -12.74
N GLN A 49 0.77 2.05 -13.14
CA GLN A 49 -0.22 2.83 -13.91
C GLN A 49 -0.72 4.04 -13.11
N ILE A 50 -1.07 3.85 -11.85
CA ILE A 50 -1.55 4.93 -10.98
C ILE A 50 -0.44 5.96 -10.78
N VAL A 51 0.75 5.54 -10.35
CA VAL A 51 1.86 6.46 -10.09
C VAL A 51 2.21 7.27 -11.34
N SER A 52 2.26 6.63 -12.52
CA SER A 52 2.52 7.36 -13.78
C SER A 52 1.43 8.36 -14.16
N SER A 53 0.18 8.17 -13.71
CA SER A 53 -0.92 9.09 -14.00
C SER A 53 -1.00 10.28 -13.04
N ILE A 54 -0.48 10.13 -11.80
CA ILE A 54 -0.58 11.17 -10.75
C ILE A 54 0.74 11.86 -10.45
N THR A 55 1.85 11.43 -11.06
CA THR A 55 3.19 12.00 -10.85
C THR A 55 3.92 12.24 -12.17
N ASN A 56 4.96 13.07 -12.13
CA ASN A 56 5.87 13.31 -13.26
C ASN A 56 7.33 13.39 -12.82
N SER A 57 8.26 13.50 -13.79
CA SER A 57 9.71 13.54 -13.53
C SER A 57 10.18 14.81 -12.79
N GLY A 58 9.43 15.91 -12.87
CA GLY A 58 9.77 17.18 -12.19
C GLY A 58 9.38 17.19 -10.70
N MET A 59 8.60 16.22 -10.24
CA MET A 59 8.20 16.14 -8.82
C MET A 59 9.34 15.58 -7.96
N SER A 60 9.58 16.19 -6.80
CA SER A 60 10.38 15.59 -5.73
C SER A 60 9.73 14.33 -5.18
N GLN A 61 10.49 13.51 -4.46
CA GLN A 61 9.95 12.28 -3.85
C GLN A 61 8.82 12.59 -2.85
N SER A 62 8.94 13.67 -2.06
CA SER A 62 7.89 14.10 -1.14
C SER A 62 6.63 14.60 -1.85
N GLN A 63 6.77 15.31 -2.95
CA GLN A 63 5.63 15.71 -3.79
C GLN A 63 4.90 14.51 -4.39
N LYS A 64 5.65 13.49 -4.83
CA LYS A 64 5.07 12.21 -5.29
C LYS A 64 4.35 11.49 -4.18
N LEU A 65 4.90 11.47 -2.95
CA LEU A 65 4.23 10.85 -1.79
C LEU A 65 2.92 11.56 -1.47
N TYR A 66 2.91 12.88 -1.51
CA TYR A 66 1.69 13.66 -1.31
C TYR A 66 0.65 13.43 -2.43
N ALA A 67 1.07 13.28 -3.67
CA ALA A 67 0.17 12.91 -4.77
C ALA A 67 -0.45 11.51 -4.56
N CYS A 68 0.33 10.53 -4.09
CA CYS A 68 -0.15 9.21 -3.69
C CYS A 68 -1.17 9.30 -2.54
N TRP A 69 -0.87 10.11 -1.53
CA TRP A 69 -1.79 10.38 -0.42
C TRP A 69 -3.13 10.93 -0.92
N LYS A 70 -3.10 12.01 -1.71
CA LYS A 70 -4.33 12.61 -2.27
C LYS A 70 -5.13 11.61 -3.10
N TYR A 71 -4.47 10.77 -3.88
CA TYR A 71 -5.13 9.73 -4.64
C TYR A 71 -5.88 8.74 -3.75
N VAL A 72 -5.28 8.34 -2.62
CA VAL A 72 -5.92 7.39 -1.69
C VAL A 72 -7.09 8.04 -0.95
N VAL A 73 -6.93 9.26 -0.48
CA VAL A 73 -7.96 9.93 0.35
C VAL A 73 -9.13 10.44 -0.49
N TYR A 74 -8.85 10.97 -1.70
CA TYR A 74 -9.84 11.66 -2.53
C TYR A 74 -10.13 10.97 -3.87
N GLY A 75 -9.53 9.83 -4.14
CA GLY A 75 -9.61 9.13 -5.43
C GLY A 75 -10.87 8.28 -5.64
N GLY A 76 -11.91 8.47 -4.82
CA GLY A 76 -13.20 7.80 -5.01
C GLY A 76 -13.25 6.36 -4.45
N PHE A 77 -12.42 6.05 -3.47
CA PHE A 77 -12.54 4.81 -2.69
C PHE A 77 -13.61 4.94 -1.63
N TYR A 78 -14.25 3.82 -1.27
CA TYR A 78 -15.30 3.77 -0.26
C TYR A 78 -14.88 2.90 0.92
N TYR A 79 -15.32 3.30 2.13
CA TYR A 79 -15.10 2.49 3.33
C TYR A 79 -16.01 1.26 3.32
N GLY A 80 -15.43 0.08 3.54
CA GLY A 80 -16.17 -1.19 3.60
C GLY A 80 -15.28 -2.41 3.34
N GLY A 81 -15.91 -3.57 3.28
CA GLY A 81 -15.25 -4.84 3.00
C GLY A 81 -14.78 -5.59 4.25
N PRO A 82 -14.36 -6.86 4.07
CA PRO A 82 -13.94 -7.72 5.16
C PRO A 82 -12.58 -7.30 5.72
N ASP A 83 -12.31 -7.69 6.96
CA ASP A 83 -10.98 -7.56 7.55
C ASP A 83 -10.05 -8.62 6.97
N PRO A 84 -8.81 -8.24 6.61
CA PRO A 84 -7.82 -9.22 6.20
C PRO A 84 -7.30 -10.02 7.39
N ASN A 85 -6.87 -11.26 7.14
CA ASN A 85 -6.08 -11.98 8.14
C ASN A 85 -4.66 -11.40 8.18
N ILE A 86 -4.39 -10.51 9.11
CA ILE A 86 -3.11 -9.79 9.24
C ILE A 86 -1.93 -10.70 9.57
N TYR A 87 -2.17 -11.96 9.95
CA TYR A 87 -1.14 -12.97 10.25
C TYR A 87 -0.76 -13.81 9.02
N GLN A 88 -1.56 -13.78 7.96
CA GLN A 88 -1.26 -14.48 6.71
C GLN A 88 -0.13 -13.78 5.95
N SER A 89 0.84 -14.55 5.44
CA SER A 89 1.89 -13.99 4.59
C SER A 89 1.31 -13.36 3.31
N GLY A 90 1.80 -12.18 2.94
CA GLY A 90 1.37 -11.46 1.74
C GLY A 90 0.00 -10.77 1.85
N TRP A 91 -0.64 -10.79 3.02
CA TRP A 91 -1.98 -10.21 3.20
C TRP A 91 -2.07 -8.76 2.75
N ALA A 92 -1.09 -7.93 3.11
CA ALA A 92 -1.12 -6.50 2.80
C ALA A 92 -1.10 -6.23 1.29
N ARG A 93 -0.35 -7.02 0.51
CA ARG A 93 -0.31 -6.88 -0.95
C ARG A 93 -1.58 -7.41 -1.62
N SER A 94 -2.12 -8.52 -1.13
CA SER A 94 -3.40 -9.04 -1.66
C SER A 94 -4.55 -8.10 -1.33
N GLU A 95 -4.57 -7.50 -0.14
CA GLU A 95 -5.55 -6.49 0.27
C GLU A 95 -5.45 -5.22 -0.58
N ALA A 96 -4.22 -4.72 -0.83
CA ALA A 96 -4.02 -3.59 -1.73
C ALA A 96 -4.59 -3.87 -3.14
N LEU A 97 -4.30 -5.05 -3.70
CA LEU A 97 -4.84 -5.43 -5.01
C LEU A 97 -6.37 -5.56 -4.97
N ARG A 98 -6.93 -6.15 -3.90
CA ARG A 98 -8.37 -6.26 -3.72
C ARG A 98 -9.02 -4.87 -3.72
N MET A 99 -8.53 -3.94 -2.92
CA MET A 99 -9.09 -2.60 -2.83
C MET A 99 -8.98 -1.83 -4.16
N PHE A 100 -7.85 -1.92 -4.87
CA PHE A 100 -7.71 -1.31 -6.20
C PHE A 100 -8.69 -1.87 -7.24
N ARG A 101 -9.14 -3.13 -7.08
CA ARG A 101 -10.10 -3.76 -8.00
C ARG A 101 -11.55 -3.45 -7.65
N THR A 102 -11.87 -3.42 -6.37
CA THR A 102 -13.25 -3.30 -5.89
C THR A 102 -13.66 -1.86 -5.61
N GLY A 103 -12.70 -0.97 -5.37
CA GLY A 103 -12.95 0.38 -4.87
C GLY A 103 -13.33 0.45 -3.38
N TYR A 104 -13.38 -0.69 -2.67
CA TYR A 104 -13.80 -0.78 -1.28
C TYR A 104 -12.68 -1.30 -0.39
N GLY A 105 -12.48 -0.67 0.78
CA GLY A 105 -11.55 -1.10 1.80
C GLY A 105 -11.85 -0.44 3.14
N ASN A 106 -11.52 -1.12 4.23
CA ASN A 106 -11.51 -0.52 5.56
C ASN A 106 -10.13 0.11 5.85
N CYS A 107 -9.81 0.46 7.10
CA CYS A 107 -8.53 1.03 7.48
C CYS A 107 -7.32 0.23 6.96
N TYR A 108 -7.40 -1.10 6.93
CA TYR A 108 -6.36 -1.94 6.33
C TYR A 108 -6.22 -1.71 4.82
N GLY A 109 -7.32 -1.65 4.11
CA GLY A 109 -7.32 -1.40 2.66
C GLY A 109 -6.71 -0.05 2.30
N PHE A 110 -7.17 1.04 2.96
CA PHE A 110 -6.62 2.39 2.76
C PHE A 110 -5.12 2.45 3.02
N SER A 111 -4.67 1.87 4.14
CA SER A 111 -3.25 1.79 4.48
C SER A 111 -2.46 0.95 3.48
N CYS A 112 -3.01 -0.20 3.04
CA CYS A 112 -2.34 -1.08 2.07
C CYS A 112 -2.15 -0.44 0.70
N ILE A 113 -3.15 0.28 0.17
CA ILE A 113 -3.00 0.95 -1.13
C ILE A 113 -2.04 2.14 -1.04
N PHE A 114 -2.04 2.89 0.07
CA PHE A 114 -1.05 3.95 0.30
C PHE A 114 0.38 3.40 0.39
N ALA A 115 0.58 2.33 1.18
CA ALA A 115 1.89 1.66 1.29
C ALA A 115 2.37 1.12 -0.07
N ALA A 116 1.48 0.56 -0.90
CA ALA A 116 1.82 0.07 -2.22
C ALA A 116 2.30 1.19 -3.16
N LEU A 117 1.63 2.34 -3.15
CA LEU A 117 2.02 3.52 -3.93
C LEU A 117 3.33 4.13 -3.41
N ALA A 118 3.48 4.26 -2.09
CA ALA A 118 4.71 4.77 -1.45
C ALA A 118 5.93 3.89 -1.80
N ARG A 119 5.77 2.56 -1.78
CA ARG A 119 6.80 1.61 -2.23
C ARG A 119 7.20 1.84 -3.68
N GLU A 120 6.25 2.10 -4.56
CA GLU A 120 6.51 2.31 -6.00
C GLU A 120 7.40 3.51 -6.26
N ILE A 121 7.24 4.57 -5.49
CA ILE A 121 8.05 5.79 -5.58
C ILE A 121 9.33 5.74 -4.73
N GLY A 122 9.70 4.56 -4.19
CA GLY A 122 11.01 4.30 -3.58
C GLY A 122 11.07 4.38 -2.05
N TYR A 123 9.94 4.48 -1.35
CA TYR A 123 9.91 4.38 0.12
C TYR A 123 9.87 2.94 0.62
N THR A 124 10.15 2.76 1.91
CA THR A 124 9.99 1.50 2.64
C THR A 124 8.89 1.66 3.68
N PRO A 125 7.61 1.49 3.31
CA PRO A 125 6.51 1.65 4.24
C PRO A 125 6.36 0.46 5.17
N TYR A 126 6.01 0.75 6.43
CA TYR A 126 5.60 -0.22 7.43
C TYR A 126 4.10 -0.08 7.71
N MET A 127 3.39 -1.19 7.65
CA MET A 127 1.99 -1.26 8.06
C MET A 127 1.95 -1.46 9.57
N ILE A 128 1.29 -0.57 10.29
CA ILE A 128 1.09 -0.69 11.74
C ILE A 128 -0.35 -1.17 11.94
N CYS A 129 -0.51 -2.43 12.32
CA CYS A 129 -1.80 -2.98 12.72
C CYS A 129 -1.94 -2.87 14.23
N GLY A 130 -3.01 -2.23 14.68
CA GLY A 130 -3.21 -1.97 16.09
C GLY A 130 -4.68 -1.79 16.45
N ARG A 131 -4.91 -1.12 17.57
CA ARG A 131 -6.24 -0.76 18.07
C ARG A 131 -6.22 0.69 18.52
N VAL A 132 -7.32 1.39 18.30
CA VAL A 132 -7.56 2.78 18.71
C VAL A 132 -8.89 2.87 19.47
N PRO A 133 -9.15 3.92 20.26
CA PRO A 133 -10.46 4.12 20.87
C PRO A 133 -11.57 4.11 19.82
N GLY A 134 -12.60 3.32 20.08
CA GLY A 134 -13.74 3.17 19.15
C GLY A 134 -14.62 1.98 19.52
N SER A 135 -15.85 1.99 19.02
CA SER A 135 -16.88 0.99 19.37
C SER A 135 -17.18 -0.02 18.26
N ARG A 136 -16.55 0.09 17.09
CA ARG A 136 -16.87 -0.75 15.92
C ARG A 136 -16.81 -2.26 16.21
N ASP A 137 -15.82 -2.70 16.99
CA ASP A 137 -15.59 -4.11 17.30
C ASP A 137 -16.42 -4.60 18.50
N GLY A 138 -17.11 -3.69 19.21
CA GLY A 138 -17.89 -4.03 20.41
C GLY A 138 -17.04 -4.56 21.58
N ALA A 139 -15.73 -4.33 21.59
CA ALA A 139 -14.85 -4.78 22.64
C ALA A 139 -15.08 -4.01 23.95
N ALA A 140 -15.08 -4.73 25.08
CA ALA A 140 -15.37 -4.18 26.41
C ALA A 140 -14.38 -3.10 26.86
N ASP A 141 -13.17 -3.10 26.32
CA ASP A 141 -12.13 -2.12 26.64
C ASP A 141 -12.26 -0.80 25.85
N GLY A 142 -13.29 -0.68 25.00
CA GLY A 142 -13.53 0.53 24.20
C GLY A 142 -12.53 0.77 23.07
N PHE A 143 -11.74 -0.25 22.68
CA PHE A 143 -10.82 -0.16 21.56
C PHE A 143 -11.32 -0.97 20.36
N THR A 144 -11.12 -0.44 19.16
CA THR A 144 -11.41 -1.10 17.89
C THR A 144 -10.13 -1.28 17.08
N ARG A 145 -10.08 -2.30 16.23
CA ARG A 145 -8.96 -2.54 15.34
C ARG A 145 -8.76 -1.39 14.36
N HIS A 146 -7.51 -1.09 14.06
CA HIS A 146 -7.14 -0.03 13.14
C HIS A 146 -5.80 -0.33 12.47
N CYS A 147 -5.53 0.36 11.37
CA CYS A 147 -4.28 0.22 10.62
C CYS A 147 -3.85 1.56 10.04
N TRP A 148 -2.58 1.87 10.18
CA TRP A 148 -1.95 3.06 9.62
C TRP A 148 -0.57 2.73 9.06
N VAL A 149 0.14 3.71 8.51
CA VAL A 149 1.43 3.51 7.85
C VAL A 149 2.50 4.36 8.50
N GLU A 150 3.70 3.79 8.69
CA GLU A 150 4.91 4.52 9.04
C GLU A 150 5.88 4.50 7.86
N ILE A 151 6.46 5.67 7.54
CA ILE A 151 7.50 5.83 6.53
C ILE A 151 8.58 6.76 7.10
N ASN A 152 9.81 6.25 7.24
CA ASN A 152 10.95 7.01 7.75
C ASN A 152 10.71 7.67 9.13
N GLY A 153 10.00 6.99 10.03
CA GLY A 153 9.66 7.50 11.35
C GLY A 153 8.48 8.48 11.39
N LEU A 154 7.83 8.73 10.23
CA LEU A 154 6.65 9.57 10.15
C LEU A 154 5.39 8.73 9.94
N TYR A 155 4.27 9.17 10.52
CA TYR A 155 3.00 8.46 10.51
C TYR A 155 2.02 9.04 9.50
N TYR A 156 1.24 8.14 8.89
CA TYR A 156 0.27 8.44 7.84
C TYR A 156 -0.97 7.58 8.06
N ASP A 157 -2.14 8.22 8.17
CA ASP A 157 -3.40 7.51 8.32
C ASP A 157 -4.43 8.01 7.30
N PRO A 158 -4.45 7.43 6.10
CA PRO A 158 -5.34 7.87 5.03
C PRO A 158 -6.82 7.62 5.33
N GLU A 159 -7.13 6.58 6.12
CA GLU A 159 -8.52 6.30 6.48
C GLU A 159 -9.07 7.30 7.50
N ALA A 160 -8.29 7.68 8.52
CA ALA A 160 -8.69 8.71 9.47
C ALA A 160 -8.97 10.05 8.77
N GLN A 161 -8.16 10.42 7.77
CA GLN A 161 -8.42 11.59 6.95
C GLN A 161 -9.67 11.44 6.10
N TYR A 162 -9.85 10.28 5.45
CA TYR A 162 -11.03 9.98 4.62
C TYR A 162 -12.33 10.02 5.46
N ALA A 163 -12.32 9.42 6.63
CA ALA A 163 -13.46 9.38 7.54
C ALA A 163 -13.77 10.72 8.22
N GLY A 164 -12.86 11.68 8.16
CA GLY A 164 -13.05 13.01 8.74
C GLY A 164 -13.00 13.06 10.28
N TRP A 165 -12.51 12.00 10.93
CA TRP A 165 -12.38 11.97 12.40
C TRP A 165 -11.04 12.52 12.89
N MET A 166 -10.17 12.91 11.94
CA MET A 166 -8.95 13.67 12.19
C MET A 166 -8.62 14.59 11.01
N THR A 167 -8.10 15.77 11.29
CA THR A 167 -7.56 16.66 10.27
C THR A 167 -6.12 16.23 9.93
N GLY A 168 -6.02 15.26 9.02
CA GLY A 168 -4.79 14.95 8.32
C GLY A 168 -3.65 14.33 9.12
N VAL A 169 -3.64 13.02 9.27
CA VAL A 169 -2.42 12.32 9.70
C VAL A 169 -1.53 12.09 8.48
N TYR A 170 -0.85 13.14 8.04
CA TYR A 170 0.12 13.08 6.95
C TYR A 170 1.49 13.53 7.43
N GLY A 171 2.39 12.59 7.66
CA GLY A 171 3.79 12.88 8.02
C GLY A 171 3.97 13.43 9.43
N TYR A 172 3.20 12.96 10.41
CA TYR A 172 3.37 13.32 11.80
C TYR A 172 4.54 12.54 12.41
N ASP A 173 5.31 13.17 13.28
CA ASP A 173 6.43 12.56 14.01
C ASP A 173 5.96 11.69 15.20
N TYR A 174 4.67 11.72 15.53
CA TYR A 174 4.00 10.81 16.45
C TYR A 174 2.61 10.43 15.92
N TYR A 175 2.08 9.29 16.33
CA TYR A 175 0.70 8.93 16.01
C TYR A 175 -0.24 9.58 17.03
N PRO A 176 -1.13 10.49 16.60
CA PRO A 176 -1.82 11.42 17.52
C PRO A 176 -3.01 10.81 18.26
N ILE A 177 -3.38 9.55 17.95
CA ILE A 177 -4.48 8.84 18.62
C ILE A 177 -3.88 7.88 19.64
N SER A 178 -4.48 7.77 20.83
CA SER A 178 -4.16 6.70 21.78
C SER A 178 -4.28 5.35 21.09
N HIS A 179 -3.30 4.48 21.22
CA HIS A 179 -3.25 3.25 20.45
C HIS A 179 -2.52 2.12 21.15
N GLN A 180 -2.83 0.91 20.71
CA GLN A 180 -2.18 -0.34 21.06
C GLN A 180 -1.63 -0.98 19.79
N ILE A 181 -0.32 -1.17 19.67
CA ILE A 181 0.29 -1.84 18.53
C ILE A 181 0.18 -3.35 18.71
N GLN A 182 -0.37 -4.04 17.72
CA GLN A 182 -0.47 -5.51 17.69
C GLN A 182 0.55 -6.14 16.75
N ARG A 183 0.81 -5.51 15.60
CA ARG A 183 1.73 -6.03 14.59
C ARG A 183 2.30 -4.93 13.71
N VAL A 184 3.59 -5.05 13.40
CA VAL A 184 4.29 -4.20 12.41
C VAL A 184 4.73 -5.07 11.24
N VAL A 185 4.41 -4.65 10.02
CA VAL A 185 4.69 -5.41 8.80
C VAL A 185 5.45 -4.53 7.81
N ASN A 186 6.65 -4.95 7.42
CA ASN A 186 7.38 -4.30 6.34
C ASN A 186 6.73 -4.66 5.00
N PHE A 187 6.09 -3.69 4.35
CA PHE A 187 5.36 -3.91 3.09
C PHE A 187 6.25 -4.40 1.94
N CYS A 188 7.54 -4.07 1.98
CA CYS A 188 8.49 -4.47 0.94
C CYS A 188 8.95 -5.93 1.05
N LYS A 189 8.91 -6.49 2.27
CA LYS A 189 9.44 -7.84 2.56
C LYS A 189 8.35 -8.90 2.70
N PHE A 190 7.16 -8.51 3.08
CA PHE A 190 6.08 -9.40 3.49
C PHE A 190 5.18 -9.82 2.33
#